data_cc4ad1e055308c0f8fcccdb30c5a8858
#
_entry.id   cc4ad1e055308c0f8fcccdb30c5a8858
#
_cell.length_a   1.000
_cell.length_b   1.000
_cell.length_c   1.000
_cell.angle_alpha   90.00
_cell.angle_beta   90.00
_cell.angle_gamma   90.00
#
_symmetry.space_group_name_H-M   'P 1'
#
loop_
_entity.id
_entity.type
_entity.pdbx_description
1 polymer ?
#
loop_
_entity_poly.entity_id
_entity_poly.type
_entity_poly.pdbx_seq_one_letter_code
_entity_poly.pdbx_strand_id
1 'polypeptide(L)'
;MHRRRFLLLSSALTLAPGLSAAATRTVWSAPEAAAALADGDISLIDVRSRPEWQDTGLAEGAWPISMHEDRFEERLFAARDLSDTRPVALICATGGRSARLLAALTRAGFAGFIDVSEGMLGSRRGPGWIARGLPTTDLRMALTHLPASLR
;
A
#
# COMPACT_ATOMS: atom_id res chain seq x y z
N MET A 1 12.50 -40.60 -64.29
CA MET A 1 11.34 -40.07 -63.59
C MET A 1 11.74 -39.69 -62.18
N HIS A 2 12.05 -38.41 -61.92
CA HIS A 2 12.50 -37.93 -60.59
C HIS A 2 11.40 -37.04 -59.98
N ARG A 3 10.72 -37.54 -58.95
CA ARG A 3 9.71 -36.78 -58.19
C ARG A 3 10.45 -35.94 -57.15
N ARG A 4 10.57 -34.63 -57.37
CA ARG A 4 11.01 -33.66 -56.35
C ARG A 4 9.88 -33.40 -55.36
N ARG A 5 10.07 -33.81 -54.11
CA ARG A 5 9.20 -33.43 -52.98
C ARG A 5 9.63 -32.05 -52.47
N PHE A 6 8.76 -31.08 -52.62
CA PHE A 6 8.87 -29.76 -51.98
C PHE A 6 8.43 -29.89 -50.53
N LEU A 7 9.34 -29.68 -49.60
CA LEU A 7 9.03 -29.51 -48.16
C LEU A 7 8.72 -28.02 -47.94
N LEU A 8 7.48 -27.71 -47.65
CA LEU A 8 7.06 -26.38 -47.19
C LEU A 8 7.38 -26.27 -45.69
N LEU A 9 8.38 -25.50 -45.31
CA LEU A 9 8.61 -25.09 -43.91
C LEU A 9 7.56 -24.00 -43.60
N SER A 10 6.56 -24.38 -42.78
CA SER A 10 5.66 -23.42 -42.17
C SER A 10 6.35 -22.86 -40.93
N SER A 11 6.86 -21.63 -41.02
CA SER A 11 7.33 -20.86 -39.82
C SER A 11 6.13 -20.37 -39.05
N ALA A 12 5.82 -21.01 -37.94
CA ALA A 12 4.86 -20.53 -36.96
C ALA A 12 5.46 -19.35 -36.19
N LEU A 13 5.02 -18.14 -36.52
CA LEU A 13 5.33 -16.94 -35.76
C LEU A 13 4.52 -16.98 -34.44
N THR A 14 5.16 -17.42 -33.37
CA THR A 14 4.58 -17.37 -32.02
C THR A 14 4.55 -15.92 -31.53
N LEU A 15 3.39 -15.28 -31.57
CA LEU A 15 3.13 -14.00 -30.94
C LEU A 15 3.16 -14.23 -29.41
N ALA A 16 4.24 -13.84 -28.74
CA ALA A 16 4.29 -13.79 -27.28
C ALA A 16 3.25 -12.74 -26.81
N PRO A 17 2.35 -13.07 -25.86
CA PRO A 17 1.49 -12.05 -25.27
C PRO A 17 2.38 -11.06 -24.53
N GLY A 18 2.42 -9.81 -25.02
CA GLY A 18 3.06 -8.72 -24.31
C GLY A 18 2.41 -8.59 -22.92
N LEU A 19 3.22 -8.75 -21.86
CA LEU A 19 2.82 -8.37 -20.51
C LEU A 19 2.51 -6.87 -20.54
N SER A 20 1.22 -6.54 -20.66
CA SER A 20 0.72 -5.20 -20.39
C SER A 20 1.01 -4.97 -18.90
N ALA A 21 1.95 -4.08 -18.60
CA ALA A 21 2.11 -3.56 -17.25
C ALA A 21 0.83 -2.80 -16.91
N ALA A 22 -0.13 -3.50 -16.31
CA ALA A 22 -1.32 -2.86 -15.76
C ALA A 22 -0.83 -1.80 -14.79
N ALA A 23 -1.19 -0.53 -15.06
CA ALA A 23 -0.85 0.58 -14.17
C ALA A 23 -1.32 0.20 -12.77
N THR A 24 -0.39 0.05 -11.82
CA THR A 24 -0.69 -0.39 -10.47
C THR A 24 -1.60 0.64 -9.82
N ARG A 25 -2.82 0.23 -9.48
CA ARG A 25 -3.79 1.12 -8.83
C ARG A 25 -3.27 1.54 -7.47
N THR A 26 -3.15 2.86 -7.25
CA THR A 26 -2.55 3.45 -6.04
C THR A 26 -3.57 3.98 -5.03
N VAL A 27 -4.86 3.82 -5.30
CA VAL A 27 -5.95 4.23 -4.39
C VAL A 27 -6.82 3.01 -4.10
N TRP A 28 -6.86 2.61 -2.83
CA TRP A 28 -7.55 1.42 -2.35
C TRP A 28 -8.63 1.77 -1.34
N SER A 29 -9.62 0.90 -1.20
CA SER A 29 -10.59 0.92 -0.10
C SER A 29 -9.99 0.32 1.17
N ALA A 30 -10.62 0.56 2.32
CA ALA A 30 -10.20 -0.03 3.58
C ALA A 30 -10.27 -1.57 3.57
N PRO A 31 -11.32 -2.24 3.03
CA PRO A 31 -11.34 -3.69 2.92
C PRO A 31 -10.23 -4.29 2.05
N GLU A 32 -9.90 -3.64 0.92
CA GLU A 32 -8.80 -4.10 0.07
C GLU A 32 -7.45 -4.03 0.79
N ALA A 33 -7.20 -2.92 1.49
CA ALA A 33 -5.99 -2.77 2.28
C ALA A 33 -5.95 -3.75 3.46
N ALA A 34 -7.07 -4.02 4.14
CA ALA A 34 -7.14 -4.97 5.23
C ALA A 34 -6.85 -6.41 4.79
N ALA A 35 -7.39 -6.84 3.65
CA ALA A 35 -7.13 -8.16 3.08
C ALA A 35 -5.64 -8.31 2.72
N ALA A 36 -5.08 -7.36 1.98
CA ALA A 36 -3.68 -7.40 1.58
C ALA A 36 -2.71 -7.32 2.77
N LEU A 37 -3.07 -6.57 3.83
CA LEU A 37 -2.27 -6.51 5.07
C LEU A 37 -2.27 -7.87 5.79
N ALA A 38 -3.42 -8.52 5.89
CA ALA A 38 -3.55 -9.84 6.51
C ALA A 38 -2.78 -10.93 5.73
N ASP A 39 -2.73 -10.82 4.41
CA ASP A 39 -1.98 -11.73 3.53
C ASP A 39 -0.47 -11.42 3.50
N GLY A 40 -0.05 -10.30 4.08
CA GLY A 40 1.36 -9.86 4.09
C GLY A 40 1.83 -9.25 2.75
N ASP A 41 0.91 -8.89 1.88
CA ASP A 41 1.20 -8.33 0.54
C ASP A 41 1.55 -6.84 0.57
N ILE A 42 1.24 -6.14 1.66
CA ILE A 42 1.56 -4.73 1.89
C ILE A 42 2.12 -4.51 3.30
N SER A 43 2.78 -3.37 3.48
CA SER A 43 2.96 -2.73 4.80
C SER A 43 1.98 -1.56 4.92
N LEU A 44 1.39 -1.36 6.08
CA LEU A 44 0.45 -0.26 6.32
C LEU A 44 1.05 0.74 7.32
N ILE A 45 1.07 2.02 6.97
CA ILE A 45 1.50 3.11 7.85
C ILE A 45 0.29 3.97 8.20
N ASP A 46 0.02 4.12 9.49
CA ASP A 46 -0.92 5.11 10.00
C ASP A 46 -0.18 6.43 10.24
N VAL A 47 -0.46 7.43 9.38
CA VAL A 47 0.22 8.72 9.38
C VAL A 47 -0.45 9.76 10.28
N ARG A 48 -1.45 9.36 11.06
CA ARG A 48 -2.16 10.24 12.00
C ARG A 48 -1.27 10.67 13.17
N SER A 49 -1.79 11.55 13.99
CA SER A 49 -1.14 11.99 15.22
C SER A 49 -1.27 10.97 16.36
N ARG A 50 -0.38 11.05 17.35
CA ARG A 50 -0.44 10.21 18.54
C ARG A 50 -1.76 10.33 19.31
N PRO A 51 -2.35 11.53 19.55
CA PRO A 51 -3.67 11.64 20.16
C PRO A 51 -4.78 10.91 19.39
N GLU A 52 -4.78 10.96 18.05
CA GLU A 52 -5.75 10.22 17.23
C GLU A 52 -5.61 8.70 17.41
N TRP A 53 -4.39 8.17 17.52
CA TRP A 53 -4.15 6.77 17.80
C TRP A 53 -4.61 6.34 19.20
N GLN A 54 -4.43 7.22 20.20
CA GLN A 54 -4.87 6.98 21.57
C GLN A 54 -6.39 6.96 21.69
N ASP A 55 -7.07 7.82 20.92
CA ASP A 55 -8.52 7.98 20.95
C ASP A 55 -9.24 6.80 20.28
N THR A 56 -8.77 6.38 19.10
CA THR A 56 -9.51 5.43 18.26
C THR A 56 -8.80 4.10 18.03
N GLY A 57 -7.57 3.93 18.47
CA GLY A 57 -6.70 2.82 18.05
C GLY A 57 -6.17 2.98 16.63
N LEU A 58 -5.51 1.96 16.14
CA LEU A 58 -4.94 1.84 14.78
C LEU A 58 -5.50 0.59 14.10
N ALA A 59 -5.36 0.50 12.79
CA ALA A 59 -5.54 -0.76 12.08
C ALA A 59 -4.54 -1.79 12.64
N GLU A 60 -4.99 -3.01 12.93
CA GLU A 60 -4.10 -4.07 13.41
C GLU A 60 -3.01 -4.39 12.38
N GLY A 61 -1.76 -4.41 12.82
CA GLY A 61 -0.59 -4.57 11.95
C GLY A 61 -0.06 -3.28 11.32
N ALA A 62 -0.72 -2.14 11.49
CA ALA A 62 -0.22 -0.87 10.99
C ALA A 62 0.95 -0.35 11.83
N TRP A 63 1.90 0.29 11.17
CA TRP A 63 3.01 0.99 11.81
C TRP A 63 2.64 2.44 12.14
N PRO A 64 2.68 2.85 13.42
CA PRO A 64 2.44 4.24 13.84
C PRO A 64 3.62 5.14 13.47
N ILE A 65 3.52 5.85 12.36
CA ILE A 65 4.54 6.82 11.90
C ILE A 65 3.82 8.13 11.58
N SER A 66 3.80 9.04 12.57
CA SER A 66 3.06 10.29 12.46
C SER A 66 3.72 11.27 11.50
N MET A 67 2.92 11.80 10.57
CA MET A 67 3.36 12.88 9.69
C MET A 67 3.56 14.24 10.40
N HIS A 68 3.27 14.30 11.70
CA HIS A 68 3.43 15.48 12.55
C HIS A 68 4.70 15.41 13.41
N GLU A 69 5.51 14.34 13.29
CA GLU A 69 6.76 14.17 14.04
C GLU A 69 7.98 14.56 13.19
N ASP A 70 9.02 15.11 13.83
CA ASP A 70 10.20 15.67 13.17
C ASP A 70 10.96 14.66 12.27
N ARG A 71 10.93 13.38 12.61
CA ARG A 71 11.62 12.33 11.84
C ARG A 71 10.69 11.60 10.86
N PHE A 72 9.58 12.21 10.47
CA PHE A 72 8.59 11.53 9.64
C PHE A 72 9.17 11.00 8.32
N GLU A 73 9.85 11.84 7.56
CA GLU A 73 10.41 11.46 6.25
C GLU A 73 11.42 10.32 6.38
N GLU A 74 12.32 10.40 7.35
CA GLU A 74 13.32 9.36 7.62
C GLU A 74 12.63 8.01 7.91
N ARG A 75 11.62 8.02 8.79
CA ARG A 75 10.88 6.82 9.17
C ARG A 75 10.01 6.26 8.05
N LEU A 76 9.42 7.15 7.24
CA LEU A 76 8.64 6.75 6.06
C LEU A 76 9.49 5.99 5.04
N PHE A 77 10.68 6.50 4.73
CA PHE A 77 11.57 5.84 3.78
C PHE A 77 12.21 4.60 4.38
N ALA A 78 12.56 4.58 5.65
CA ALA A 78 13.00 3.37 6.33
C ALA A 78 11.91 2.27 6.31
N ALA A 79 10.65 2.64 6.48
CA ALA A 79 9.52 1.71 6.36
C ALA A 79 9.38 1.20 4.92
N ARG A 80 9.60 2.06 3.92
CA ARG A 80 9.60 1.67 2.51
C ARG A 80 10.70 0.65 2.21
N ASP A 81 11.90 0.87 2.74
CA ASP A 81 13.04 -0.05 2.56
C ASP A 81 12.78 -1.40 3.26
N LEU A 82 12.22 -1.40 4.48
CA LEU A 82 11.82 -2.62 5.19
C LEU A 82 10.72 -3.41 4.47
N SER A 83 9.91 -2.74 3.68
CA SER A 83 8.83 -3.40 2.92
C SER A 83 9.35 -4.14 1.69
N ASP A 84 10.60 -3.90 1.29
CA ASP A 84 11.25 -4.51 0.13
C ASP A 84 10.43 -4.28 -1.16
N THR A 85 9.94 -5.34 -1.78
CA THR A 85 9.11 -5.26 -3.00
C THR A 85 7.63 -4.97 -2.75
N ARG A 86 7.17 -5.10 -1.51
CA ARG A 86 5.77 -4.88 -1.14
C ARG A 86 5.42 -3.39 -1.16
N PRO A 87 4.26 -3.01 -1.67
CA PRO A 87 3.80 -1.63 -1.57
C PRO A 87 3.61 -1.19 -0.10
N VAL A 88 3.77 0.10 0.13
CA VAL A 88 3.47 0.74 1.42
C VAL A 88 2.16 1.50 1.30
N ALA A 89 1.14 1.04 2.01
CA ALA A 89 -0.14 1.72 2.10
C ALA A 89 -0.11 2.78 3.21
N LEU A 90 -0.71 3.93 2.94
CA LEU A 90 -0.80 5.09 3.82
C LEU A 90 -2.26 5.27 4.23
N ILE A 91 -2.53 5.33 5.53
CA ILE A 91 -3.87 5.60 6.06
C ILE A 91 -3.84 6.80 6.99
N CYS A 92 -4.85 7.65 6.89
CA CYS A 92 -5.08 8.76 7.83
C CYS A 92 -6.51 8.69 8.41
N ALA A 93 -7.01 9.78 8.98
CA ALA A 93 -8.37 9.78 9.55
C ALA A 93 -9.46 9.65 8.47
N THR A 94 -9.41 10.49 7.42
CA THR A 94 -10.49 10.65 6.43
C THR A 94 -10.00 10.61 4.99
N GLY A 95 -8.82 10.05 4.73
CA GLY A 95 -8.23 9.91 3.39
C GLY A 95 -7.58 11.18 2.82
N GLY A 96 -7.79 12.37 3.41
CA GLY A 96 -7.28 13.63 2.84
C GLY A 96 -5.77 13.82 3.01
N ARG A 97 -5.21 13.48 4.17
CA ARG A 97 -3.76 13.62 4.45
C ARG A 97 -2.96 12.58 3.66
N SER A 98 -3.39 11.33 3.66
CA SER A 98 -2.73 10.24 2.93
C SER A 98 -2.76 10.46 1.42
N ALA A 99 -3.87 10.96 0.86
CA ALA A 99 -3.95 11.30 -0.56
C ALA A 99 -2.98 12.43 -0.96
N ARG A 100 -2.86 13.49 -0.13
CA ARG A 100 -1.89 14.58 -0.38
C ARG A 100 -0.45 14.10 -0.26
N LEU A 101 -0.16 13.23 0.72
CA LEU A 101 1.16 12.62 0.86
C LEU A 101 1.50 11.76 -0.34
N LEU A 102 0.60 10.89 -0.79
CA LEU A 102 0.79 10.09 -2.00
C LEU A 102 1.06 10.97 -3.23
N ALA A 103 0.29 12.04 -3.41
CA ALA A 103 0.49 12.97 -4.51
C ALA A 103 1.88 13.67 -4.45
N ALA A 104 2.35 14.02 -3.26
CA ALA A 104 3.70 14.61 -3.07
C ALA A 104 4.80 13.60 -3.40
N LEU A 105 4.69 12.36 -2.92
CA LEU A 105 5.63 11.28 -3.22
C LEU A 105 5.69 10.98 -4.72
N THR A 106 4.54 10.90 -5.38
CA THR A 106 4.45 10.66 -6.83
C THR A 106 5.11 11.79 -7.62
N ARG A 107 4.86 13.06 -7.26
CA ARG A 107 5.52 14.22 -7.93
C ARG A 107 7.04 14.22 -7.73
N ALA A 108 7.51 13.72 -6.58
CA ALA A 108 8.94 13.57 -6.30
C ALA A 108 9.57 12.33 -6.97
N GLY A 109 8.79 11.54 -7.72
CA GLY A 109 9.29 10.36 -8.44
C GLY A 109 9.32 9.07 -7.62
N PHE A 110 8.77 9.07 -6.40
CA PHE A 110 8.70 7.86 -5.58
C PHE A 110 7.48 7.00 -5.95
N ALA A 111 7.73 5.72 -6.19
CA ALA A 111 6.71 4.71 -6.49
C ALA A 111 6.56 3.71 -5.34
N GLY A 112 5.52 2.86 -5.43
CA GLY A 112 5.27 1.78 -4.46
C GLY A 112 4.51 2.25 -3.23
N PHE A 113 3.84 3.40 -3.28
CA PHE A 113 2.93 3.88 -2.24
C PHE A 113 1.47 3.79 -2.69
N ILE A 114 0.58 3.57 -1.73
CA ILE A 114 -0.87 3.41 -1.93
C ILE A 114 -1.60 4.31 -0.92
N ASP A 115 -2.69 4.95 -1.33
CA ASP A 115 -3.61 5.67 -0.45
C ASP A 115 -4.80 4.79 -0.05
N VAL A 116 -5.04 4.62 1.25
CA VAL A 116 -6.26 4.01 1.78
C VAL A 116 -7.31 5.11 1.92
N SER A 117 -8.06 5.33 0.86
CA SER A 117 -8.86 6.53 0.62
C SER A 117 -10.05 6.74 1.57
N GLU A 118 -10.52 5.69 2.22
CA GLU A 118 -11.58 5.81 3.23
C GLU A 118 -11.05 6.35 4.57
N GLY A 119 -9.78 6.08 4.88
CA GLY A 119 -9.20 6.39 6.17
C GLY A 119 -9.74 5.52 7.32
N MET A 120 -9.38 5.88 8.53
CA MET A 120 -9.84 5.18 9.74
C MET A 120 -11.30 5.50 10.07
N LEU A 121 -11.72 6.75 9.87
CA LEU A 121 -13.03 7.28 10.31
C LEU A 121 -14.06 7.41 9.18
N GLY A 122 -13.66 7.16 7.95
CA GLY A 122 -14.53 7.31 6.78
C GLY A 122 -14.34 8.62 6.01
N SER A 123 -14.79 8.60 4.77
CA SER A 123 -14.72 9.69 3.81
C SER A 123 -15.88 9.59 2.82
N ARG A 124 -15.89 10.46 1.80
CA ARG A 124 -16.84 10.32 0.67
C ARG A 124 -16.64 9.03 -0.12
N ARG A 125 -15.52 8.32 0.08
CA ARG A 125 -15.18 7.07 -0.61
C ARG A 125 -15.65 5.82 0.12
N GLY A 126 -16.06 5.94 1.39
CA GLY A 126 -16.61 4.84 2.16
C GLY A 126 -16.60 5.10 3.67
N PRO A 127 -17.18 4.18 4.45
CA PRO A 127 -17.40 4.35 5.89
C PRO A 127 -16.13 4.34 6.74
N GLY A 128 -15.01 3.88 6.20
CA GLY A 128 -13.74 3.83 6.92
C GLY A 128 -13.47 2.52 7.65
N TRP A 129 -12.22 2.34 8.07
CA TRP A 129 -11.72 1.12 8.69
C TRP A 129 -12.55 0.68 9.91
N ILE A 130 -12.79 1.62 10.84
CA ILE A 130 -13.48 1.35 12.11
C ILE A 130 -14.96 1.01 11.89
N ALA A 131 -15.68 1.82 11.11
CA ALA A 131 -17.10 1.60 10.86
C ALA A 131 -17.39 0.33 10.06
N ARG A 132 -16.39 -0.20 9.34
CA ARG A 132 -16.46 -1.49 8.67
C ARG A 132 -16.21 -2.68 9.61
N GLY A 133 -15.85 -2.44 10.87
CA GLY A 133 -15.51 -3.50 11.82
C GLY A 133 -14.21 -4.24 11.48
N LEU A 134 -13.31 -3.60 10.73
CA LEU A 134 -12.01 -4.19 10.39
C LEU A 134 -11.10 -4.23 11.64
N PRO A 135 -10.15 -5.18 11.74
CA PRO A 135 -9.33 -5.37 12.95
C PRO A 135 -8.57 -4.10 13.35
N THR A 136 -8.62 -3.79 14.66
CA THR A 136 -7.92 -2.65 15.26
C THR A 136 -7.12 -3.09 16.48
N THR A 137 -6.11 -2.31 16.84
CA THR A 137 -5.27 -2.50 18.02
C THR A 137 -5.03 -1.18 18.74
N ASP A 138 -4.70 -1.22 20.01
CA ASP A 138 -4.29 -0.02 20.75
C ASP A 138 -2.86 0.42 20.40
N LEU A 139 -2.54 1.70 20.69
CA LEU A 139 -1.22 2.27 20.39
C LEU A 139 -0.08 1.52 21.10
N ARG A 140 -0.29 1.07 22.33
CA ARG A 140 0.76 0.35 23.09
C ARG A 140 1.13 -0.96 22.37
N MET A 141 0.14 -1.72 21.95
CA MET A 141 0.36 -2.95 21.21
C MET A 141 1.00 -2.69 19.84
N ALA A 142 0.53 -1.67 19.10
CA ALA A 142 1.14 -1.28 17.83
C ALA A 142 2.63 -0.92 17.98
N LEU A 143 3.00 -0.17 19.02
CA LEU A 143 4.39 0.17 19.32
C LEU A 143 5.25 -1.05 19.71
N THR A 144 4.66 -2.06 20.34
CA THR A 144 5.38 -3.31 20.66
C THR A 144 5.82 -4.06 19.41
N HIS A 145 4.98 -4.05 18.35
CA HIS A 145 5.26 -4.71 17.09
C HIS A 145 5.98 -3.82 16.06
N LEU A 146 6.21 -2.54 16.39
CA LEU A 146 6.94 -1.64 15.51
C LEU A 146 8.41 -2.09 15.39
N PRO A 147 8.95 -2.29 14.17
CA PRO A 147 10.35 -2.62 13.95
C PRO A 147 11.29 -1.63 14.66
N ALA A 148 12.39 -2.13 15.24
CA ALA A 148 13.33 -1.31 16.01
C ALA A 148 13.92 -0.14 15.19
N SER A 149 14.14 -0.34 13.89
CA SER A 149 14.62 0.69 12.97
C SER A 149 13.63 1.83 12.70
N LEU A 150 12.37 1.65 13.09
CA LEU A 150 11.30 2.65 12.92
C LEU A 150 10.93 3.35 14.24
N ARG A 151 11.64 3.11 15.33
CA ARG A 151 11.39 3.71 16.66
C ARG A 151 12.06 5.07 16.83
#